data_365c1e284059cf8792e8db287980e553
#
_entry.id   365c1e284059cf8792e8db287980e553
#
_cell.length_a   1.000
_cell.length_b   1.000
_cell.length_c   1.000
_cell.angle_alpha   90.00
_cell.angle_beta   90.00
_cell.angle_gamma   90.00
#
_symmetry.space_group_name_H-M   'P 1'
#
loop_
_entity.id
_entity.type
_entity.pdbx_description
1 polymer ?
#
loop_
_entity_poly.entity_id
_entity_poly.type
_entity_poly.pdbx_seq_one_letter_code
_entity_poly.pdbx_strand_id
1 'polypeptide(L)' 'MATVQETIQLKGVTCGRCVMRLRHVLKDHDGLESANANLMGELTVVYDDERTSREALLGEMARGGFRER' A
#
# COMPACT_ATOMS: atom_id res chain seq x y z
N MET A 1 -4.34 -18.01 -10.29
CA MET A 1 -3.94 -16.64 -9.88
C MET A 1 -5.16 -15.85 -9.48
N ALA A 2 -5.20 -15.42 -8.23
CA ALA A 2 -6.30 -14.60 -7.74
C ALA A 2 -5.80 -13.17 -7.48
N THR A 3 -6.23 -12.25 -8.30
CA THR A 3 -5.90 -10.83 -8.12
C THR A 3 -6.98 -10.19 -7.25
N VAL A 4 -6.55 -9.55 -6.19
CA VAL A 4 -7.43 -8.92 -5.22
C VAL A 4 -7.19 -7.42 -5.22
N GLN A 5 -8.27 -6.66 -5.21
CA GLN A 5 -8.22 -5.21 -5.06
C GLN A 5 -8.75 -4.84 -3.69
N GLU A 6 -7.99 -4.07 -2.94
CA GLU A 6 -8.41 -3.60 -1.62
C GLU A 6 -8.08 -2.13 -1.44
N THR A 7 -8.93 -1.45 -0.66
CA THR A 7 -8.69 -0.07 -0.25
C THR A 7 -8.36 -0.06 1.23
N ILE A 8 -7.22 0.52 1.55
CA ILE A 8 -6.72 0.59 2.92
C ILE A 8 -6.62 2.06 3.32
N GLN A 9 -7.18 2.39 4.48
CA GLN A 9 -7.07 3.75 5.01
C GLN A 9 -5.84 3.84 5.90
N LEU A 10 -4.98 4.81 5.62
CA LEU A 10 -3.71 4.96 6.30
C LEU A 10 -3.63 6.26 7.10
N LYS A 11 -2.83 6.24 8.15
CA LYS A 11 -2.43 7.42 8.91
C LYS A 11 -1.09 7.91 8.40
N GLY A 12 -0.85 9.19 8.52
CA GLY A 12 0.45 9.78 8.19
C GLY A 12 0.58 10.26 6.76
N VAL A 13 -0.43 10.06 5.93
CA VAL A 13 -0.43 10.59 4.56
C VAL A 13 -1.03 11.99 4.62
N THR A 14 -0.17 13.01 4.60
CA THR A 14 -0.61 14.40 4.77
C THR A 14 -0.24 15.30 3.59
N CYS A 15 0.57 14.81 2.65
CA CYS A 15 1.00 15.62 1.52
C CYS A 15 1.45 14.74 0.35
N GLY A 16 1.78 15.38 -0.77
CA GLY A 16 2.22 14.66 -1.96
C GLY A 16 3.49 13.85 -1.75
N ARG A 17 4.40 14.34 -0.90
CA ARG A 17 5.62 13.59 -0.58
C ARG A 17 5.31 12.26 0.11
N CYS A 18 4.32 12.26 0.98
CA CYS A 18 3.89 11.05 1.67
C CYS A 18 3.35 10.03 0.68
N VAL A 19 2.56 10.48 -0.29
CA VAL A 19 2.02 9.62 -1.35
C VAL A 19 3.16 9.01 -2.17
N MET A 20 4.14 9.83 -2.57
CA MET A 20 5.28 9.35 -3.33
C MET A 20 6.11 8.35 -2.54
N ARG A 21 6.34 8.64 -1.27
CA ARG A 21 7.09 7.74 -0.39
C ARG A 21 6.39 6.41 -0.23
N LEU A 22 5.07 6.44 -0.06
CA LEU A 22 4.26 5.24 0.07
C LEU A 22 4.38 4.37 -1.20
N ARG A 23 4.27 4.98 -2.36
CA ARG A 23 4.43 4.27 -3.63
C ARG A 23 5.83 3.68 -3.76
N HIS A 24 6.84 4.41 -3.32
CA HIS A 24 8.22 3.95 -3.37
C HIS A 24 8.45 2.76 -2.43
N VAL A 25 7.88 2.78 -1.24
CA VAL A 25 7.97 1.68 -0.28
C VAL A 25 7.37 0.39 -0.86
N LEU A 26 6.28 0.52 -1.60
CA LEU A 26 5.59 -0.64 -2.16
C LEU A 26 6.09 -1.06 -3.55
N LYS A 27 6.90 -0.24 -4.18
CA LYS A 27 7.30 -0.42 -5.58
C LYS A 27 7.92 -1.80 -5.86
N ASP A 28 8.76 -2.27 -4.96
CA ASP A 28 9.48 -3.52 -5.15
C ASP A 28 8.85 -4.70 -4.43
N HIS A 29 7.64 -4.52 -3.92
CA HIS A 29 6.97 -5.60 -3.20
C HIS A 29 6.50 -6.69 -4.18
N ASP A 30 6.99 -7.91 -3.97
CA ASP A 30 6.64 -9.03 -4.82
C ASP A 30 5.16 -9.39 -4.67
N GLY A 31 4.50 -9.57 -5.81
CA GLY A 31 3.08 -9.89 -5.83
C GLY A 31 2.16 -8.68 -5.92
N LEU A 32 2.69 -7.48 -5.76
CA LEU A 32 1.90 -6.26 -5.89
C LEU A 32 1.86 -5.82 -7.35
N GLU A 33 0.67 -5.71 -7.91
CA GLU A 33 0.51 -5.28 -9.30
C GLU A 33 0.39 -3.77 -9.43
N SER A 34 -0.38 -3.14 -8.55
CA SER A 34 -0.50 -1.68 -8.56
C SER A 34 -0.85 -1.15 -7.18
N ALA A 35 -0.53 0.11 -6.95
CA ALA A 35 -0.86 0.80 -5.72
C ALA A 35 -1.11 2.27 -6.05
N ASN A 36 -2.25 2.78 -5.63
CA ASN A 36 -2.62 4.18 -5.82
C ASN A 36 -3.06 4.76 -4.48
N ALA A 37 -2.46 5.88 -4.12
CA ALA A 37 -2.80 6.57 -2.88
C ALA A 37 -3.25 7.98 -3.19
N ASN A 38 -4.11 8.52 -2.34
CA ASN A 38 -4.54 9.91 -2.43
C ASN A 38 -4.18 10.68 -1.16
N LEU A 39 -4.42 12.00 -1.18
CA LEU A 39 -4.07 12.87 -0.05
C LEU A 39 -5.00 12.68 1.15
N MET A 40 -6.06 11.92 0.99
CA MET A 40 -6.98 11.60 2.09
C MET A 40 -6.53 10.38 2.90
N GLY A 41 -5.42 9.79 2.49
CA GLY A 41 -4.91 8.60 3.17
C GLY A 41 -5.52 7.30 2.70
N GLU A 42 -6.22 7.30 1.59
CA GLU A 42 -6.77 6.08 1.02
C GLU A 42 -5.78 5.46 0.05
N LEU A 43 -5.42 4.22 0.29
CA LEU A 43 -4.55 3.45 -0.58
C LEU A 43 -5.34 2.32 -1.23
N THR A 44 -5.39 2.31 -2.55
CA THR A 44 -6.00 1.21 -3.31
C THR A 44 -4.87 0.36 -3.87
N VAL A 45 -4.87 -0.91 -3.52
CA VAL A 45 -3.85 -1.86 -3.96
C VAL A 45 -4.49 -2.98 -4.77
N VAL A 46 -3.77 -3.44 -5.77
CA VAL A 46 -4.12 -4.63 -6.54
C VAL A 46 -2.94 -5.58 -6.41
N TYR A 47 -3.18 -6.75 -5.89
CA TYR A 47 -2.12 -7.71 -5.63
C TYR A 47 -2.57 -9.14 -5.89
N ASP A 48 -1.61 -10.04 -6.06
CA ASP A 48 -1.83 -11.46 -6.22
C ASP A 48 -1.81 -12.10 -4.84
N ASP A 49 -2.95 -12.61 -4.39
CA ASP A 49 -3.08 -13.17 -3.05
C ASP A 49 -2.34 -14.49 -2.85
N GLU A 50 -1.86 -15.09 -3.92
CA GLU A 50 -1.00 -16.28 -3.82
C GLU A 50 0.45 -15.92 -3.54
N ARG A 51 0.85 -14.68 -3.84
CA ARG A 51 2.22 -14.20 -3.64
C ARG A 51 2.38 -13.32 -2.42
N THR A 52 1.36 -12.57 -2.08
CA THR A 52 1.40 -11.65 -0.95
C THR A 52 0.03 -11.59 -0.30
N SER A 53 -0.08 -10.81 0.74
CA SER A 53 -1.33 -10.63 1.46
C SER A 53 -1.46 -9.19 1.93
N ARG A 54 -2.67 -8.84 2.37
CA ARG A 54 -2.92 -7.53 2.96
C ARG A 54 -1.98 -7.29 4.15
N GLU A 55 -1.78 -8.30 4.97
CA GLU A 55 -0.92 -8.20 6.14
C GLU A 55 0.54 -7.95 5.77
N ALA A 56 1.01 -8.61 4.70
CA ALA A 56 2.37 -8.40 4.21
C ALA A 56 2.55 -6.98 3.70
N LEU A 57 1.54 -6.45 2.98
CA LEU A 57 1.54 -5.08 2.49
C LEU A 57 1.54 -4.08 3.65
N LEU A 58 0.72 -4.32 4.66
CA LEU A 58 0.66 -3.47 5.85
C LEU A 58 2.00 -3.47 6.59
N GLY A 59 2.67 -4.61 6.65
CA GLY A 59 3.99 -4.72 7.25
C GLY A 59 5.04 -3.88 6.53
N GLU A 60 5.03 -3.89 5.20
CA GLU A 60 5.91 -3.06 4.40
C GLU A 60 5.64 -1.57 4.61
N MET A 61 4.36 -1.21 4.65
CA MET A 61 3.97 0.19 4.88
C MET A 61 4.38 0.66 6.27
N ALA A 62 4.25 -0.21 7.27
CA ALA A 62 4.65 0.12 8.64
C ALA A 62 6.14 0.43 8.73
N ARG A 63 6.97 -0.27 7.96
CA ARG A 63 8.41 0.00 7.90
C ARG A 63 8.69 1.39 7.36
N GLY A 64 7.85 1.88 6.46
CA GLY A 64 7.96 3.22 5.91
C GLY A 64 7.33 4.30 6.77
N GLY A 65 6.75 3.93 7.90
CA GLY A 65 6.11 4.89 8.81
C GLY A 65 4.61 5.08 8.58
N PHE A 66 4.00 4.25 7.75
CA PHE A 66 2.57 4.33 7.46
C PHE A 66 1.82 3.25 8.23
N ARG A 67 0.73 3.63 8.87
CA ARG A 67 -0.07 2.70 9.65
C ARG A 67 -1.53 2.76 9.21
N GLU A 68 -2.22 1.63 9.31
CA GLU A 68 -3.64 1.58 9.05
C GLU A 68 -4.42 2.34 10.14
N ARG A 69 -5.45 3.03 9.71
CA ARG A 69 -6.36 3.70 10.64
C ARG A 69 -7.17 2.69 11.44
#